data_5070de113989e97209264924694b80b0
#
_entry.id   5070de113989e97209264924694b80b0
#
_cell.length_a   1.000
_cell.length_b   1.000
_cell.length_c   1.000
_cell.angle_alpha   90.00
_cell.angle_beta   90.00
_cell.angle_gamma   90.00
#
_symmetry.space_group_name_H-M   'P 1'
#
loop_
_entity.id
_entity.type
_entity.pdbx_description
1 polymer ?
#
loop_
_entity_poly.entity_id
_entity_poly.type
_entity_poly.pdbx_seq_one_letter_code
_entity_poly.pdbx_strand_id
1 'polypeptide(L)'
;MRVLILTEGYSHTGYGHISRCTAIAQVFRERNANVTFIVNGDESVKNLVQSYPLFVFNWLENTERLLEYLSQDDIIVIDSYLAGKGLYTEIRQRVKVAAYLDDFNRLEYPEGIIINGTVGAELIPYKRNLGQRYLLGKDYVILREAFKNLCGHREIREKITTVLIT
;
A
#
# COMPACT_ATOMS: atom_id res chain seq x y z
N MET A 1 -13.24 4.09 13.16
CA MET A 1 -11.79 3.95 12.92
C MET A 1 -11.49 4.66 11.61
N ARG A 2 -10.58 5.64 11.62
CA ARG A 2 -10.15 6.37 10.41
C ARG A 2 -8.87 5.73 9.86
N VAL A 3 -8.87 5.42 8.57
CA VAL A 3 -7.73 4.83 7.87
C VAL A 3 -7.36 5.73 6.70
N LEU A 4 -6.12 6.16 6.64
CA LEU A 4 -5.57 6.95 5.56
C LEU A 4 -4.67 6.07 4.70
N ILE A 5 -4.83 6.14 3.39
CA ILE A 5 -3.98 5.45 2.44
C ILE A 5 -3.21 6.48 1.64
N LEU A 6 -1.91 6.54 1.89
CA LEU A 6 -0.97 7.41 1.21
C LEU A 6 -0.31 6.62 0.08
N THR A 7 -0.50 7.07 -1.16
CA THR A 7 0.07 6.36 -2.30
C THR A 7 0.36 7.30 -3.46
N GLU A 8 0.88 6.75 -4.54
CA GLU A 8 1.22 7.48 -5.75
C GLU A 8 0.74 6.76 -6.99
N GLY A 9 0.43 7.51 -8.04
CA GLY A 9 0.03 6.96 -9.33
C GLY A 9 -0.20 8.03 -10.36
N TYR A 10 0.42 7.85 -11.51
CA TYR A 10 0.33 8.73 -12.66
C TYR A 10 0.06 7.92 -13.91
N SER A 11 -0.57 8.53 -14.89
CA SER A 11 -0.86 7.88 -16.18
C SER A 11 0.41 7.34 -16.86
N HIS A 12 1.56 7.97 -16.65
CA HIS A 12 2.84 7.60 -17.28
C HIS A 12 3.70 6.61 -16.46
N THR A 13 3.45 6.46 -15.14
CA THR A 13 4.21 5.51 -14.28
C THR A 13 3.41 4.25 -13.96
N GLY A 14 2.10 4.27 -14.21
CA GLY A 14 1.20 3.16 -13.92
C GLY A 14 0.52 3.27 -12.57
N TYR A 15 -0.35 2.31 -12.30
CA TYR A 15 -1.28 2.34 -11.15
C TYR A 15 -1.12 1.15 -10.20
N GLY A 16 0.04 0.50 -10.23
CA GLY A 16 0.33 -0.67 -9.40
C GLY A 16 0.12 -0.41 -7.91
N HIS A 17 0.65 0.70 -7.40
CA HIS A 17 0.47 1.13 -6.00
C HIS A 17 -1.00 1.37 -5.66
N ILE A 18 -1.73 2.10 -6.51
CA ILE A 18 -3.16 2.34 -6.30
C ILE A 18 -3.94 1.04 -6.29
N SER A 19 -3.64 0.14 -7.23
CA SER A 19 -4.34 -1.16 -7.34
C SER A 19 -4.17 -2.02 -6.09
N ARG A 20 -2.97 -2.11 -5.53
CA ARG A 20 -2.77 -2.87 -4.28
C ARG A 20 -3.34 -2.16 -3.06
N CYS A 21 -3.29 -0.84 -3.05
CA CYS A 21 -3.91 -0.03 -2.01
C CYS A 21 -5.45 -0.15 -1.99
N THR A 22 -6.10 -0.25 -3.15
CA THR A 22 -7.56 -0.47 -3.20
C THR A 22 -7.96 -1.83 -2.63
N ALA A 23 -7.13 -2.86 -2.79
CA ALA A 23 -7.37 -4.17 -2.17
C ALA A 23 -7.32 -4.09 -0.63
N ILE A 24 -6.37 -3.32 -0.08
CA ILE A 24 -6.28 -3.07 1.37
C ILE A 24 -7.48 -2.25 1.84
N ALA A 25 -7.83 -1.18 1.12
CA ALA A 25 -8.96 -0.31 1.44
C ALA A 25 -10.28 -1.09 1.54
N GLN A 26 -10.48 -2.04 0.63
CA GLN A 26 -11.65 -2.91 0.63
C GLN A 26 -11.77 -3.71 1.93
N VAL A 27 -10.69 -4.33 2.39
CA VAL A 27 -10.69 -5.10 3.65
C VAL A 27 -10.98 -4.22 4.86
N PHE A 28 -10.46 -2.99 4.89
CA PHE A 28 -10.77 -2.04 5.95
C PHE A 28 -12.24 -1.60 5.92
N ARG A 29 -12.80 -1.35 4.74
CA ARG A 29 -14.22 -1.00 4.57
C ARG A 29 -15.14 -2.14 5.00
N GLU A 30 -14.82 -3.38 4.70
CA GLU A 30 -15.54 -4.58 5.18
C GLU A 30 -15.57 -4.67 6.71
N ARG A 31 -14.60 -4.03 7.38
CA ARG A 31 -14.53 -3.90 8.85
C ARG A 31 -15.10 -2.57 9.38
N ASN A 32 -15.92 -1.88 8.59
CA ASN A 32 -16.55 -0.60 8.94
C ASN A 32 -15.57 0.52 9.28
N ALA A 33 -14.39 0.54 8.66
CA ALA A 33 -13.46 1.64 8.74
C ALA A 33 -13.79 2.74 7.71
N ASN A 34 -13.59 4.00 8.11
CA ASN A 34 -13.66 5.14 7.21
C ASN A 34 -12.30 5.28 6.50
N VAL A 35 -12.23 4.87 5.25
CA VAL A 35 -11.00 4.89 4.44
C VAL A 35 -10.97 6.13 3.57
N THR A 36 -9.85 6.83 3.56
CA THR A 36 -9.60 7.99 2.69
C THR A 36 -8.27 7.80 1.97
N PHE A 37 -8.26 8.06 0.68
CA PHE A 37 -7.05 8.07 -0.13
C PHE A 37 -6.43 9.48 -0.21
N ILE A 38 -5.12 9.55 -0.08
CA ILE A 38 -4.30 10.74 -0.33
C ILE A 38 -3.27 10.32 -1.38
N VAL A 39 -3.45 10.80 -2.61
CA VAL A 39 -2.69 10.32 -3.76
C VAL A 39 -1.80 11.43 -4.31
N ASN A 40 -0.51 11.15 -4.41
CA ASN A 40 0.41 11.91 -5.24
C ASN A 40 0.25 11.42 -6.69
N GLY A 41 -0.52 12.15 -7.48
CA GLY A 41 -0.92 11.68 -8.80
C GLY A 41 -1.61 12.75 -9.64
N ASP A 42 -2.11 12.34 -10.77
CA ASP A 42 -2.91 13.14 -11.69
C ASP A 42 -4.41 12.78 -11.63
N GLU A 43 -5.23 13.51 -12.39
CA GLU A 43 -6.68 13.33 -12.43
C GLU A 43 -7.14 11.90 -12.83
N SER A 44 -6.28 11.13 -13.52
CA SER A 44 -6.61 9.77 -13.98
C SER A 44 -6.88 8.79 -12.84
N VAL A 45 -6.32 9.06 -11.64
CA VAL A 45 -6.51 8.21 -10.46
C VAL A 45 -7.95 8.24 -9.92
N LYS A 46 -8.74 9.26 -10.24
CA LYS A 46 -10.12 9.41 -9.74
C LYS A 46 -11.00 8.23 -10.11
N ASN A 47 -10.84 7.69 -11.32
CA ASN A 47 -11.62 6.56 -11.78
C ASN A 47 -11.26 5.24 -11.07
N LEU A 48 -10.05 5.15 -10.51
CA LEU A 48 -9.55 3.95 -9.85
C LEU A 48 -9.99 3.84 -8.39
N VAL A 49 -10.24 4.98 -7.74
CA VAL A 49 -10.58 5.06 -6.31
C VAL A 49 -11.93 5.73 -6.04
N GLN A 50 -12.80 5.81 -7.05
CA GLN A 50 -14.09 6.52 -6.98
C GLN A 50 -15.04 6.07 -5.86
N SER A 51 -14.82 4.89 -5.28
CA SER A 51 -15.60 4.37 -4.15
C SER A 51 -15.16 4.88 -2.77
N TYR A 52 -14.14 5.76 -2.73
CA TYR A 52 -13.55 6.27 -1.50
C TYR A 52 -13.38 7.79 -1.57
N PRO A 53 -13.45 8.50 -0.42
CA PRO A 53 -12.95 9.87 -0.32
C PRO A 53 -11.51 9.95 -0.81
N LEU A 54 -11.23 10.96 -1.65
CA LEU A 54 -9.96 11.10 -2.36
C LEU A 54 -9.45 12.54 -2.32
N PHE A 55 -8.20 12.70 -1.92
CA PHE A 55 -7.42 13.92 -2.10
C PHE A 55 -6.29 13.63 -3.09
N VAL A 56 -6.20 14.42 -4.14
CA VAL A 56 -5.12 14.34 -5.14
C VAL A 56 -4.28 15.59 -5.01
N PHE A 57 -3.05 15.46 -4.58
CA PHE A 57 -2.05 16.53 -4.55
C PHE A 57 -0.66 15.95 -4.32
N ASN A 58 0.37 16.70 -4.69
CA ASN A 58 1.76 16.33 -4.42
C ASN A 58 2.06 16.51 -2.92
N TRP A 59 1.80 15.44 -2.14
CA TRP A 59 2.03 15.41 -0.70
C TRP A 59 3.51 15.30 -0.33
N LEU A 60 4.41 15.04 -1.28
CA LEU A 60 5.86 15.08 -1.08
C LEU A 60 6.39 16.52 -1.04
N GLU A 61 5.81 17.41 -1.82
CA GLU A 61 6.15 18.84 -1.82
C GLU A 61 5.31 19.64 -0.83
N ASN A 62 4.09 19.20 -0.55
CA ASN A 62 3.16 19.85 0.38
C ASN A 62 3.05 19.06 1.70
N THR A 63 4.18 18.77 2.32
CA THR A 63 4.26 17.96 3.53
C THR A 63 3.52 18.57 4.71
N GLU A 64 3.55 19.89 4.89
CA GLU A 64 2.81 20.59 5.95
C GLU A 64 1.30 20.27 5.86
N ARG A 65 0.70 20.45 4.68
CA ARG A 65 -0.70 20.15 4.43
C ARG A 65 -1.05 18.70 4.75
N LEU A 66 -0.16 17.75 4.40
CA LEU A 66 -0.33 16.34 4.75
C LEU A 66 -0.32 16.17 6.26
N LEU A 67 0.69 16.70 6.95
CA LEU A 67 0.90 16.50 8.39
C LEU A 67 -0.20 17.14 9.24
N GLU A 68 -0.75 18.28 8.81
CA GLU A 68 -1.92 18.93 9.44
C GLU A 68 -3.18 18.08 9.36
N TYR A 69 -3.32 17.26 8.32
CA TYR A 69 -4.47 16.37 8.13
C TYR A 69 -4.44 15.14 9.04
N LEU A 70 -3.27 14.76 9.57
CA LEU A 70 -3.08 13.57 10.41
C LEU A 70 -3.56 13.78 11.84
N SER A 71 -3.96 12.69 12.49
CA SER A 71 -4.38 12.64 13.89
C SER A 71 -3.78 11.43 14.60
N GLN A 72 -3.56 11.58 15.92
CA GLN A 72 -3.07 10.49 16.80
C GLN A 72 -3.99 9.26 16.87
N ASP A 73 -5.23 9.37 16.37
CA ASP A 73 -6.16 8.24 16.31
C ASP A 73 -6.15 7.51 14.95
N ASP A 74 -5.36 8.01 14.00
CA ASP A 74 -5.32 7.47 12.65
C ASP A 74 -4.51 6.18 12.55
N ILE A 75 -4.97 5.33 11.63
CA ILE A 75 -4.16 4.29 11.00
C ILE A 75 -3.76 4.80 9.62
N ILE A 76 -2.48 4.72 9.29
CA ILE A 76 -1.99 5.10 7.98
C ILE A 76 -1.33 3.89 7.29
N VAL A 77 -1.63 3.70 6.01
CA VAL A 77 -0.95 2.76 5.12
C VAL A 77 -0.23 3.57 4.06
N ILE A 78 1.06 3.37 3.91
CA ILE A 78 1.89 4.12 2.96
C ILE A 78 2.48 3.17 1.92
N ASP A 79 2.26 3.49 0.67
CA ASP A 79 2.77 2.78 -0.50
C ASP A 79 3.38 3.80 -1.46
N SER A 80 4.68 4.01 -1.36
CA SER A 80 5.41 5.01 -2.16
C SER A 80 6.85 4.61 -2.35
N TYR A 81 7.34 4.76 -3.57
CA TYR A 81 8.77 4.66 -3.88
C TYR A 81 9.50 5.99 -3.80
N LEU A 82 8.78 7.10 -3.74
CA LEU A 82 9.35 8.45 -3.78
C LEU A 82 9.60 9.03 -2.39
N ALA A 83 8.76 8.69 -1.40
CA ALA A 83 8.87 9.23 -0.06
C ALA A 83 10.15 8.76 0.67
N GLY A 84 10.83 9.69 1.32
CA GLY A 84 12.05 9.42 2.08
C GLY A 84 11.80 9.11 3.56
N LYS A 85 12.83 8.58 4.24
CA LYS A 85 12.79 8.20 5.66
C LYS A 85 12.34 9.35 6.58
N GLY A 86 12.76 10.58 6.31
CA GLY A 86 12.40 11.75 7.11
C GLY A 86 10.88 11.93 7.20
N LEU A 87 10.21 11.95 6.06
CA LEU A 87 8.75 12.08 6.00
C LEU A 87 8.03 10.92 6.70
N TYR A 88 8.48 9.68 6.51
CA TYR A 88 7.93 8.53 7.24
C TYR A 88 8.04 8.69 8.75
N THR A 89 9.17 9.22 9.25
CA THR A 89 9.39 9.46 10.66
C THR A 89 8.43 10.53 11.21
N GLU A 90 8.23 11.63 10.48
CA GLU A 90 7.30 12.68 10.86
C GLU A 90 5.84 12.21 10.87
N ILE A 91 5.43 11.41 9.88
CA ILE A 91 4.10 10.81 9.82
C ILE A 91 3.90 9.89 11.03
N ARG A 92 4.89 9.01 11.34
CA ARG A 92 4.79 8.05 12.44
C ARG A 92 4.53 8.72 13.78
N GLN A 93 5.11 9.89 14.01
CA GLN A 93 4.92 10.65 15.25
C GLN A 93 3.51 11.22 15.42
N ARG A 94 2.72 11.29 14.33
CA ARG A 94 1.39 11.93 14.30
C ARG A 94 0.23 10.95 14.19
N VAL A 95 0.50 9.65 14.11
CA VAL A 95 -0.55 8.64 13.89
C VAL A 95 -0.46 7.53 14.94
N LYS A 96 -1.56 6.84 15.15
CA LYS A 96 -1.65 5.71 16.07
C LYS A 96 -0.85 4.51 15.57
N VAL A 97 -1.04 4.17 14.29
CA VAL A 97 -0.38 3.03 13.64
C VAL A 97 0.03 3.42 12.23
N ALA A 98 1.26 3.10 11.87
CA ALA A 98 1.75 3.22 10.51
C ALA A 98 2.09 1.84 9.94
N ALA A 99 1.65 1.57 8.71
CA ALA A 99 2.02 0.41 7.93
C ALA A 99 2.68 0.87 6.62
N TYR A 100 3.75 0.19 6.25
CA TYR A 100 4.56 0.52 5.09
C TYR A 100 4.57 -0.66 4.13
N LEU A 101 4.15 -0.44 2.88
CA LEU A 101 4.34 -1.42 1.83
C LEU A 101 5.75 -1.28 1.28
N ASP A 102 6.45 -2.40 1.20
CA ASP A 102 7.82 -2.46 0.70
C ASP A 102 7.99 -3.70 -0.16
N ASP A 103 8.83 -3.61 -1.18
CA ASP A 103 9.05 -4.71 -2.12
C ASP A 103 10.49 -5.24 -2.08
N PHE A 104 11.46 -4.42 -1.62
CA PHE A 104 12.88 -4.76 -1.72
C PHE A 104 13.78 -4.14 -0.64
N ASN A 105 13.22 -3.86 0.56
CA ASN A 105 13.95 -3.24 1.67
C ASN A 105 14.53 -1.87 1.31
N ARG A 106 13.66 -1.01 0.75
CA ARG A 106 14.05 0.30 0.21
C ARG A 106 14.60 1.26 1.25
N LEU A 107 14.06 1.23 2.46
CA LEU A 107 14.40 2.16 3.54
C LEU A 107 14.55 1.44 4.90
N GLU A 108 15.28 2.08 5.80
CA GLU A 108 15.12 1.83 7.23
C GLU A 108 13.85 2.55 7.71
N TYR A 109 12.72 1.83 7.71
CA TYR A 109 11.43 2.38 8.14
C TYR A 109 11.44 2.74 9.62
N PRO A 110 10.68 3.76 10.06
CA PRO A 110 10.46 4.01 11.49
C PRO A 110 9.59 2.90 12.10
N GLU A 111 9.29 3.00 13.39
CA GLU A 111 8.38 2.09 14.09
C GLU A 111 7.07 1.90 13.32
N GLY A 112 6.57 0.66 13.25
CA GLY A 112 5.35 0.33 12.50
C GLY A 112 5.34 -1.07 11.94
N ILE A 113 4.48 -1.29 10.96
CA ILE A 113 4.29 -2.59 10.30
C ILE A 113 4.86 -2.52 8.89
N ILE A 114 5.86 -3.31 8.60
CA ILE A 114 6.43 -3.45 7.26
C ILE A 114 5.78 -4.65 6.59
N ILE A 115 5.20 -4.45 5.41
CA ILE A 115 4.48 -5.48 4.67
C ILE A 115 5.17 -5.67 3.32
N ASN A 116 5.68 -6.88 3.10
CA ASN A 116 6.23 -7.29 1.81
C ASN A 116 5.71 -8.69 1.46
N GLY A 117 4.71 -8.74 0.58
CA GLY A 117 4.09 -9.98 0.12
C GLY A 117 4.83 -10.68 -1.02
N THR A 118 6.03 -10.24 -1.38
CA THR A 118 6.83 -10.88 -2.43
C THR A 118 7.29 -12.27 -2.01
N VAL A 119 7.24 -13.23 -2.90
CA VAL A 119 7.77 -14.57 -2.65
C VAL A 119 9.27 -14.48 -2.35
N GLY A 120 9.68 -15.03 -1.21
CA GLY A 120 11.07 -14.97 -0.74
C GLY A 120 11.41 -13.68 0.03
N ALA A 121 10.45 -12.80 0.32
CA ALA A 121 10.69 -11.60 1.11
C ALA A 121 11.27 -11.89 2.51
N GLU A 122 11.05 -13.09 3.03
CA GLU A 122 11.63 -13.58 4.30
C GLU A 122 13.16 -13.65 4.27
N LEU A 123 13.74 -13.79 3.06
CA LEU A 123 15.18 -13.86 2.83
C LEU A 123 15.82 -12.48 2.66
N ILE A 124 15.03 -11.42 2.52
CA ILE A 124 15.53 -10.06 2.42
C ILE A 124 16.10 -9.63 3.78
N PRO A 125 17.33 -9.10 3.83
CA PRO A 125 18.00 -8.78 5.09
C PRO A 125 17.47 -7.48 5.73
N TYR A 126 16.21 -7.49 6.15
CA TYR A 126 15.65 -6.37 6.91
C TYR A 126 16.39 -6.20 8.24
N LYS A 127 16.82 -4.97 8.52
CA LYS A 127 17.35 -4.61 9.82
C LYS A 127 16.19 -4.46 10.81
N ARG A 128 15.95 -5.51 11.58
CA ARG A 128 14.85 -5.57 12.54
C ARG A 128 15.15 -4.69 13.75
N ASN A 129 14.38 -3.62 13.92
CA ASN A 129 14.49 -2.71 15.05
C ASN A 129 13.32 -2.92 16.03
N LEU A 130 13.50 -2.50 17.28
CA LEU A 130 12.42 -2.47 18.27
C LEU A 130 11.26 -1.60 17.78
N GLY A 131 10.03 -2.03 18.07
CA GLY A 131 8.81 -1.32 17.63
C GLY A 131 8.38 -1.60 16.20
N GLN A 132 9.12 -2.43 15.47
CA GLN A 132 8.75 -2.85 14.10
C GLN A 132 8.17 -4.26 14.09
N ARG A 133 7.12 -4.45 13.28
CA ARG A 133 6.54 -5.75 12.96
C ARG A 133 6.67 -6.02 11.47
N TYR A 134 7.12 -7.20 11.12
CA TYR A 134 7.34 -7.61 9.73
C TYR A 134 6.34 -8.67 9.31
N LEU A 135 5.66 -8.41 8.21
CA LEU A 135 4.73 -9.30 7.53
C LEU A 135 5.34 -9.60 6.15
N LEU A 136 6.13 -10.67 6.07
CA LEU A 136 6.97 -10.96 4.91
C LEU A 136 6.56 -12.27 4.25
N GLY A 137 6.63 -12.29 2.92
CA GLY A 137 6.45 -13.48 2.11
C GLY A 137 5.04 -13.72 1.63
N LYS A 138 4.85 -14.86 0.98
CA LYS A 138 3.63 -15.24 0.24
C LYS A 138 2.33 -15.19 1.05
N ASP A 139 2.41 -15.37 2.36
CA ASP A 139 1.23 -15.36 3.23
C ASP A 139 0.65 -13.95 3.45
N TYR A 140 1.41 -12.94 3.07
CA TYR A 140 1.05 -11.52 3.16
C TYR A 140 0.86 -10.85 1.80
N VAL A 141 0.69 -11.64 0.74
CA VAL A 141 0.39 -11.10 -0.58
C VAL A 141 -0.95 -10.36 -0.57
N ILE A 142 -0.96 -9.16 -1.16
CA ILE A 142 -2.16 -8.33 -1.24
C ILE A 142 -2.90 -8.70 -2.52
N LEU A 143 -4.02 -9.41 -2.37
CA LEU A 143 -4.86 -9.84 -3.48
C LEU A 143 -6.16 -9.05 -3.53
N ARG A 144 -6.54 -8.58 -4.72
CA ARG A 144 -7.86 -8.00 -4.98
C ARG A 144 -8.93 -9.09 -4.81
N GLU A 145 -10.13 -8.71 -4.41
CA GLU A 145 -11.25 -9.62 -4.19
C GLU A 145 -11.53 -10.56 -5.37
N ALA A 146 -11.40 -10.07 -6.59
CA ALA A 146 -11.56 -10.87 -7.80
C ALA A 146 -10.69 -12.15 -7.84
N PHE A 147 -9.59 -12.17 -7.05
CA PHE A 147 -8.69 -13.32 -6.96
C PHE A 147 -8.94 -14.21 -5.74
N LYS A 148 -9.75 -13.78 -4.77
CA LYS A 148 -9.99 -14.54 -3.52
C LYS A 148 -10.70 -15.88 -3.75
N ASN A 149 -11.54 -15.96 -4.78
CA ASN A 149 -12.41 -17.11 -5.06
C ASN A 149 -11.96 -17.95 -6.26
N LEU A 150 -10.77 -17.72 -6.77
CA LEU A 150 -10.22 -18.49 -7.90
C LEU A 150 -9.64 -19.84 -7.42
N CYS A 151 -10.43 -20.61 -6.68
CA CYS A 151 -10.10 -21.98 -6.30
C CYS A 151 -10.54 -22.93 -7.43
N GLY A 152 -9.73 -23.08 -8.45
CA GLY A 152 -9.93 -24.07 -9.52
C GLY A 152 -8.68 -24.92 -9.68
N HIS A 153 -8.81 -26.23 -9.58
CA HIS A 153 -7.78 -27.11 -10.12
C HIS A 153 -7.70 -26.91 -11.62
N ARG A 154 -6.63 -26.25 -12.07
CA ARG A 154 -6.34 -26.13 -13.49
C ARG A 154 -5.51 -27.35 -13.90
N GLU A 155 -6.01 -28.16 -14.82
CA GLU A 155 -5.18 -29.18 -15.45
C GLU A 155 -4.05 -28.52 -16.23
N ILE A 156 -2.83 -28.93 -15.91
CA ILE A 156 -1.67 -28.52 -16.69
C ILE A 156 -1.69 -29.30 -18.00
N ARG A 157 -1.88 -28.60 -19.09
CA ARG A 157 -1.90 -29.23 -20.42
C ARG A 157 -0.46 -29.51 -20.88
N GLU A 158 -0.24 -30.66 -21.50
CA GLU A 158 1.07 -31.04 -22.07
C GLU A 158 1.49 -30.12 -23.21
N LYS A 159 0.55 -29.49 -23.91
CA LYS A 159 0.82 -28.55 -25.02
C LYS A 159 0.40 -27.14 -24.68
N ILE A 160 1.27 -26.18 -24.98
CA ILE A 160 0.95 -24.77 -24.88
C ILE A 160 -0.04 -24.41 -25.96
N THR A 161 -1.27 -24.04 -25.56
CA THR A 161 -2.34 -23.61 -26.48
C THR A 161 -2.63 -22.12 -26.39
N THR A 162 -2.18 -21.45 -25.35
CA THR A 162 -2.43 -20.02 -25.10
C THR A 162 -1.21 -19.39 -24.45
N VAL A 163 -0.79 -18.24 -24.95
CA VAL A 163 0.25 -17.39 -24.36
C VAL A 163 -0.41 -16.06 -24.01
N LEU A 164 -0.26 -15.62 -22.76
CA LEU A 164 -0.66 -14.29 -22.32
C LEU A 164 0.59 -13.42 -22.25
N ILE A 165 0.55 -12.29 -22.92
CA ILE A 165 1.59 -11.25 -22.85
C ILE A 165 0.95 -10.05 -22.16
N THR A 166 1.57 -9.60 -21.02
CA THR A 166 1.08 -8.46 -20.21
C THR A 166 2.16 -7.38 -20.12
#